data_4588a4749d8c055962b03c938fc0feaf
#
_entry.id   4588a4749d8c055962b03c938fc0feaf
#
_cell.length_a   1.000
_cell.length_b   1.000
_cell.length_c   1.000
_cell.angle_alpha   90.00
_cell.angle_beta   90.00
_cell.angle_gamma   90.00
#
_symmetry.space_group_name_H-M   'P 1'
#
loop_
_entity.id
_entity.type
_entity.pdbx_description
1 polymer ?
#
loop_
_entity_poly.entity_id
_entity_poly.type
_entity_poly.pdbx_seq_one_letter_code
_entity_poly.pdbx_strand_id
1 'polypeptide(L)'
;MEEKVMKECKVLALCSQKGGVGKTTSCVNLAVGLAKAGKKVLVIDNDPQGSMTASLGYHNPDELPITLATILTKIVEDEPFENTLGILHHQEGIDLIPANIELSGMEVSLVNIMSRELVLKQYIERMRDEYNYILIDCMPSLGMLTMQSLTFRPSNISFSYTSTFLTMERHTRKGTKMGQQT
;
A
#
# COMPACT_ATOMS: atom_id res chain seq x y z
N MET A 1 -21.74 1.03 26.55
CA MET A 1 -21.41 0.91 25.12
C MET A 1 -20.14 1.68 24.91
N GLU A 2 -19.01 0.99 24.76
CA GLU A 2 -17.74 1.64 24.45
C GLU A 2 -17.85 2.16 23.01
N GLU A 3 -17.66 3.45 22.85
CA GLU A 3 -17.54 4.10 21.55
C GLU A 3 -16.30 3.53 20.87
N LYS A 4 -16.49 2.66 19.87
CA LYS A 4 -15.38 2.12 19.05
C LYS A 4 -14.75 3.30 18.34
N VAL A 5 -13.70 3.87 18.94
CA VAL A 5 -12.87 4.90 18.28
C VAL A 5 -12.38 4.28 16.98
N MET A 6 -12.92 4.73 15.86
CA MET A 6 -12.51 4.28 14.54
C MET A 6 -11.00 4.55 14.41
N LYS A 7 -10.22 3.48 14.39
CA LYS A 7 -8.77 3.54 14.27
C LYS A 7 -8.42 4.05 12.87
N GLU A 8 -7.92 5.27 12.77
CA GLU A 8 -7.59 5.86 11.48
C GLU A 8 -6.35 5.19 10.89
N CYS A 9 -6.52 4.40 9.82
CA CYS A 9 -5.42 3.81 9.07
C CYS A 9 -4.82 4.85 8.12
N LYS A 10 -3.52 5.08 8.21
CA LYS A 10 -2.77 5.94 7.28
C LYS A 10 -2.16 5.12 6.17
N VAL A 11 -2.41 5.53 4.92
CA VAL A 11 -1.82 4.90 3.72
C VAL A 11 -0.78 5.84 3.13
N LEU A 12 0.45 5.36 2.97
CA LEU A 12 1.60 6.11 2.48
C LEU A 12 2.21 5.38 1.28
N ALA A 13 2.27 6.03 0.11
CA ALA A 13 2.96 5.51 -1.06
C ALA A 13 4.30 6.24 -1.25
N LEU A 14 5.39 5.47 -1.35
CA LEU A 14 6.73 5.99 -1.61
C LEU A 14 7.03 5.86 -3.10
N CYS A 15 6.89 6.96 -3.84
CA CYS A 15 7.06 7.01 -5.27
C CYS A 15 8.18 7.98 -5.67
N SER A 16 8.95 7.63 -6.69
CA SER A 16 9.94 8.53 -7.32
C SER A 16 10.22 8.03 -8.74
N GLN A 17 10.32 8.94 -9.68
CA GLN A 17 10.72 8.61 -11.06
C GLN A 17 12.18 8.18 -11.17
N LYS A 18 13.02 8.60 -10.21
CA LYS A 18 14.45 8.27 -10.21
C LYS A 18 14.68 6.96 -9.50
N GLY A 19 15.34 6.01 -10.16
CA GLY A 19 15.81 4.77 -9.56
C GLY A 19 16.97 5.02 -8.57
N GLY A 20 17.16 4.11 -7.62
CA GLY A 20 18.31 4.14 -6.69
C GLY A 20 18.30 5.25 -5.64
N VAL A 21 17.20 5.97 -5.44
CA VAL A 21 17.08 7.07 -4.45
C VAL A 21 16.74 6.59 -3.03
N GLY A 22 16.71 5.28 -2.79
CA GLY A 22 16.46 4.71 -1.47
C GLY A 22 14.98 4.58 -1.09
N LYS A 23 14.05 4.51 -2.05
CA LYS A 23 12.61 4.31 -1.77
C LYS A 23 12.35 3.09 -0.90
N THR A 24 12.74 1.92 -1.39
CA THR A 24 12.60 0.63 -0.69
C THR A 24 13.23 0.67 0.70
N THR A 25 14.47 1.16 0.78
CA THR A 25 15.17 1.31 2.08
C THR A 25 14.41 2.21 3.03
N SER A 26 13.88 3.34 2.55
CA SER A 26 13.10 4.27 3.38
C SER A 26 11.76 3.66 3.79
N CYS A 27 11.10 2.92 2.89
CA CYS A 27 9.85 2.22 3.17
C CYS A 27 10.03 1.19 4.30
N VAL A 28 11.00 0.30 4.16
CA VAL A 28 11.30 -0.74 5.16
C VAL A 28 11.67 -0.13 6.52
N ASN A 29 12.59 0.85 6.54
CA ASN A 29 13.01 1.47 7.80
C ASN A 29 11.87 2.21 8.49
N LEU A 30 11.00 2.90 7.74
CA LEU A 30 9.82 3.57 8.28
C LEU A 30 8.84 2.54 8.86
N ALA A 31 8.58 1.43 8.14
CA ALA A 31 7.70 0.37 8.59
C ALA A 31 8.17 -0.24 9.90
N VAL A 32 9.45 -0.64 9.97
CA VAL A 32 10.07 -1.21 11.17
C VAL A 32 10.06 -0.21 12.34
N GLY A 33 10.37 1.07 12.07
CA GLY A 33 10.30 2.13 13.09
C GLY A 33 8.89 2.30 13.67
N LEU A 34 7.85 2.26 12.82
CA LEU A 34 6.45 2.32 13.25
C LEU A 34 6.05 1.06 14.05
N ALA A 35 6.48 -0.12 13.63
CA ALA A 35 6.23 -1.36 14.37
C ALA A 35 6.88 -1.33 15.76
N LYS A 36 8.13 -0.87 15.86
CA LYS A 36 8.83 -0.67 17.16
C LYS A 36 8.13 0.38 18.03
N ALA A 37 7.39 1.32 17.43
CA ALA A 37 6.54 2.26 18.16
C ALA A 37 5.14 1.68 18.50
N GLY A 38 4.95 0.37 18.40
CA GLY A 38 3.71 -0.34 18.75
C GLY A 38 2.57 -0.18 17.74
N LYS A 39 2.87 0.18 16.50
CA LYS A 39 1.87 0.29 15.43
C LYS A 39 1.78 -1.02 14.64
N LYS A 40 0.56 -1.39 14.23
CA LYS A 40 0.33 -2.50 13.31
C LYS A 40 0.55 -1.99 11.89
N VAL A 41 1.53 -2.54 11.18
CA VAL A 41 2.01 -2.02 9.88
C VAL A 41 1.95 -3.11 8.83
N LEU A 42 1.31 -2.79 7.69
CA LEU A 42 1.38 -3.57 6.47
C LEU A 42 2.28 -2.84 5.48
N VAL A 43 3.22 -3.55 4.88
CA VAL A 43 3.97 -3.07 3.71
C VAL A 43 3.52 -3.84 2.47
N ILE A 44 3.36 -3.12 1.37
CA ILE A 44 2.98 -3.69 0.07
C ILE A 44 4.12 -3.40 -0.90
N ASP A 45 4.78 -4.45 -1.37
CA ASP A 45 5.74 -4.33 -2.46
C ASP A 45 4.97 -4.17 -3.77
N ASN A 46 5.07 -3.01 -4.39
CA ASN A 46 4.39 -2.68 -5.64
C ASN A 46 5.40 -2.42 -6.77
N ASP A 47 6.51 -3.16 -6.73
CA ASP A 47 7.54 -3.19 -7.76
C ASP A 47 7.70 -4.64 -8.26
N PRO A 48 7.50 -4.93 -9.57
CA PRO A 48 7.72 -6.26 -10.13
C PRO A 48 9.11 -6.85 -9.90
N GLN A 49 10.09 -6.01 -9.57
CA GLN A 49 11.43 -6.49 -9.23
C GLN A 49 11.49 -7.16 -7.85
N GLY A 50 10.46 -7.03 -7.01
CA GLY A 50 10.40 -7.66 -5.70
C GLY A 50 11.52 -7.22 -4.75
N SER A 51 12.04 -5.99 -4.92
CA SER A 51 13.22 -5.52 -4.19
C SER A 51 12.98 -5.41 -2.68
N MET A 52 11.77 -4.98 -2.26
CA MET A 52 11.40 -4.95 -0.85
C MET A 52 11.22 -6.37 -0.32
N THR A 53 10.55 -7.22 -1.06
CA THR A 53 10.34 -8.65 -0.76
C THR A 53 11.68 -9.34 -0.49
N ALA A 54 12.64 -9.19 -1.41
CA ALA A 54 13.99 -9.76 -1.26
C ALA A 54 14.75 -9.17 -0.06
N SER A 55 14.64 -7.86 0.19
CA SER A 55 15.32 -7.19 1.31
C SER A 55 14.79 -7.62 2.69
N LEU A 56 13.57 -8.11 2.74
CA LEU A 56 12.93 -8.68 3.93
C LEU A 56 13.16 -10.20 4.07
N GLY A 57 14.12 -10.77 3.33
CA GLY A 57 14.58 -12.16 3.49
C GLY A 57 13.93 -13.18 2.56
N TYR A 58 12.99 -12.77 1.71
CA TYR A 58 12.36 -13.64 0.71
C TYR A 58 13.15 -13.55 -0.61
N HIS A 59 14.35 -14.17 -0.65
CA HIS A 59 15.34 -13.98 -1.72
C HIS A 59 14.91 -14.52 -3.09
N ASN A 60 13.92 -15.44 -3.14
CA ASN A 60 13.34 -15.99 -4.37
C ASN A 60 11.86 -15.58 -4.48
N PRO A 61 11.55 -14.29 -4.78
CA PRO A 61 10.16 -13.83 -4.84
C PRO A 61 9.30 -14.60 -5.85
N ASP A 62 9.90 -15.09 -6.95
CA ASP A 62 9.20 -15.82 -8.01
C ASP A 62 8.76 -17.24 -7.59
N GLU A 63 9.27 -17.76 -6.48
CA GLU A 63 8.86 -19.03 -5.90
C GLU A 63 7.71 -18.89 -4.89
N LEU A 64 7.32 -17.65 -4.55
CA LEU A 64 6.22 -17.41 -3.61
C LEU A 64 4.87 -17.78 -4.27
N PRO A 65 4.05 -18.60 -3.60
CA PRO A 65 2.80 -19.09 -4.19
C PRO A 65 1.72 -18.01 -4.30
N ILE A 66 1.78 -17.00 -3.45
CA ILE A 66 0.82 -15.89 -3.40
C ILE A 66 1.58 -14.57 -3.31
N THR A 67 1.33 -13.69 -4.26
CA THR A 67 1.93 -12.37 -4.36
C THR A 67 0.85 -11.30 -4.56
N LEU A 68 1.24 -10.05 -4.63
CA LEU A 68 0.32 -8.95 -4.97
C LEU A 68 -0.38 -9.21 -6.31
N ALA A 69 0.33 -9.74 -7.32
CA ALA A 69 -0.27 -10.10 -8.62
C ALA A 69 -1.44 -11.06 -8.46
N THR A 70 -1.28 -12.13 -7.67
CA THR A 70 -2.33 -13.10 -7.38
C THR A 70 -3.56 -12.44 -6.74
N ILE A 71 -3.34 -11.55 -5.77
CA ILE A 71 -4.43 -10.84 -5.06
C ILE A 71 -5.18 -9.91 -6.01
N LEU A 72 -4.46 -9.14 -6.84
CA LEU A 72 -5.06 -8.23 -7.81
C LEU A 72 -5.85 -8.99 -8.88
N THR A 73 -5.35 -10.15 -9.33
CA THR A 73 -6.07 -11.03 -10.26
C THR A 73 -7.42 -11.46 -9.67
N LYS A 74 -7.42 -11.94 -8.42
CA LYS A 74 -8.67 -12.34 -7.75
C LYS A 74 -9.68 -11.21 -7.64
N ILE A 75 -9.22 -9.99 -7.41
CA ILE A 75 -10.11 -8.81 -7.36
C ILE A 75 -10.70 -8.51 -8.73
N VAL A 76 -9.89 -8.61 -9.79
CA VAL A 76 -10.33 -8.37 -11.18
C VAL A 76 -11.35 -9.41 -11.64
N GLU A 77 -11.16 -10.66 -11.23
CA GLU A 77 -12.00 -11.79 -11.57
C GLU A 77 -13.21 -11.96 -10.62
N ASP A 78 -13.36 -11.03 -9.65
CA ASP A 78 -14.40 -11.05 -8.61
C ASP A 78 -14.41 -12.38 -7.82
N GLU A 79 -13.23 -12.98 -7.65
CA GLU A 79 -13.04 -14.20 -6.86
C GLU A 79 -12.97 -13.89 -5.37
N PRO A 80 -13.68 -14.66 -4.51
CA PRO A 80 -13.58 -14.48 -3.07
C PRO A 80 -12.22 -14.94 -2.54
N PHE A 81 -11.68 -14.20 -1.56
CA PHE A 81 -10.47 -14.56 -0.83
C PHE A 81 -10.49 -13.98 0.58
N GLU A 82 -9.75 -14.62 1.49
CA GLU A 82 -9.56 -14.16 2.87
C GLU A 82 -8.60 -12.97 2.90
N ASN A 83 -8.85 -12.02 3.80
CA ASN A 83 -7.99 -10.83 3.97
C ASN A 83 -6.55 -11.18 4.34
N THR A 84 -6.32 -12.35 4.93
CA THR A 84 -4.99 -12.87 5.29
C THR A 84 -4.22 -13.49 4.13
N LEU A 85 -4.85 -13.63 2.95
CA LEU A 85 -4.23 -14.24 1.78
C LEU A 85 -2.93 -13.51 1.41
N GLY A 86 -1.83 -14.25 1.33
CA GLY A 86 -0.52 -13.74 0.89
C GLY A 86 0.21 -12.84 1.89
N ILE A 87 -0.34 -12.64 3.11
CA ILE A 87 0.36 -11.89 4.15
C ILE A 87 1.51 -12.73 4.71
N LEU A 88 2.71 -12.18 4.64
CA LEU A 88 3.92 -12.73 5.23
C LEU A 88 4.26 -11.95 6.50
N HIS A 89 4.34 -12.64 7.64
CA HIS A 89 4.70 -12.04 8.93
C HIS A 89 6.22 -12.00 9.08
N HIS A 90 6.78 -10.80 9.24
CA HIS A 90 8.23 -10.61 9.38
C HIS A 90 8.63 -10.45 10.86
N GLN A 91 9.83 -10.95 11.21
CA GLN A 91 10.38 -10.93 12.57
C GLN A 91 10.51 -9.53 13.19
N GLU A 92 10.61 -8.48 12.38
CA GLU A 92 10.63 -7.08 12.83
C GLU A 92 9.24 -6.53 13.20
N GLY A 93 8.20 -7.39 13.21
CA GLY A 93 6.83 -7.03 13.61
C GLY A 93 6.04 -6.27 12.56
N ILE A 94 6.42 -6.39 11.29
CA ILE A 94 5.67 -5.88 10.13
C ILE A 94 5.06 -7.03 9.35
N ASP A 95 3.97 -6.75 8.66
CA ASP A 95 3.34 -7.66 7.70
C ASP A 95 3.68 -7.21 6.28
N LEU A 96 3.92 -8.16 5.37
CA LEU A 96 4.31 -7.92 3.99
C LEU A 96 3.33 -8.58 3.02
N ILE A 97 2.89 -7.84 2.00
CA ILE A 97 2.39 -8.41 0.74
C ILE A 97 3.55 -8.38 -0.26
N PRO A 98 4.06 -9.55 -0.68
CA PRO A 98 5.20 -9.63 -1.57
C PRO A 98 4.83 -9.35 -3.02
N ALA A 99 5.81 -8.93 -3.83
CA ALA A 99 5.72 -8.86 -5.28
C ALA A 99 6.74 -9.78 -5.94
N ASN A 100 6.45 -10.12 -7.18
CA ASN A 100 7.34 -10.84 -8.08
C ASN A 100 7.13 -10.36 -9.53
N ILE A 101 7.83 -10.99 -10.48
CA ILE A 101 7.80 -10.60 -11.90
C ILE A 101 6.38 -10.70 -12.52
N GLU A 102 5.48 -11.53 -11.99
CA GLU A 102 4.10 -11.66 -12.47
C GLU A 102 3.34 -10.34 -12.41
N LEU A 103 3.72 -9.43 -11.51
CA LEU A 103 3.13 -8.10 -11.40
C LEU A 103 3.29 -7.27 -12.68
N SER A 104 4.35 -7.49 -13.46
CA SER A 104 4.54 -6.88 -14.79
C SER A 104 3.47 -7.34 -15.79
N GLY A 105 3.12 -8.62 -15.76
CA GLY A 105 2.04 -9.17 -16.59
C GLY A 105 0.68 -8.58 -16.20
N MET A 106 0.47 -8.39 -14.91
CA MET A 106 -0.75 -7.78 -14.38
C MET A 106 -0.89 -6.32 -14.83
N GLU A 107 0.20 -5.53 -14.89
CA GLU A 107 0.15 -4.16 -15.45
C GLU A 107 -0.40 -4.12 -16.87
N VAL A 108 0.05 -5.03 -17.73
CA VAL A 108 -0.41 -5.14 -19.11
C VAL A 108 -1.88 -5.54 -19.17
N SER A 109 -2.29 -6.50 -18.36
CA SER A 109 -3.68 -6.97 -18.28
C SER A 109 -4.64 -5.86 -17.81
N LEU A 110 -4.22 -5.06 -16.85
CA LEU A 110 -5.01 -3.95 -16.30
C LEU A 110 -5.27 -2.83 -17.31
N VAL A 111 -4.47 -2.69 -18.38
CA VAL A 111 -4.67 -1.63 -19.40
C VAL A 111 -6.05 -1.68 -20.02
N ASN A 112 -6.63 -2.88 -20.18
CA ASN A 112 -7.92 -3.09 -20.83
C ASN A 112 -9.10 -3.18 -19.83
N ILE A 113 -8.84 -3.00 -18.53
CA ILE A 113 -9.88 -3.13 -17.50
C ILE A 113 -10.44 -1.75 -17.15
N MET A 114 -11.77 -1.64 -17.15
CA MET A 114 -12.47 -0.44 -16.70
C MET A 114 -12.25 -0.25 -15.19
N SER A 115 -11.93 0.97 -14.76
CA SER A 115 -11.61 1.28 -13.34
C SER A 115 -10.38 0.55 -12.78
N ARG A 116 -9.46 0.19 -13.65
CA ARG A 116 -8.18 -0.47 -13.32
C ARG A 116 -7.38 0.25 -12.21
N GLU A 117 -7.51 1.58 -12.13
CA GLU A 117 -6.88 2.41 -11.10
C GLU A 117 -7.44 2.18 -9.69
N LEU A 118 -8.56 1.45 -9.59
CA LEU A 118 -9.21 1.19 -8.31
C LEU A 118 -8.90 -0.21 -7.74
N VAL A 119 -8.25 -1.10 -8.51
CA VAL A 119 -8.05 -2.50 -8.10
C VAL A 119 -7.21 -2.60 -6.81
N LEU A 120 -6.04 -1.96 -6.77
CA LEU A 120 -5.22 -1.92 -5.56
C LEU A 120 -5.95 -1.19 -4.41
N LYS A 121 -6.73 -0.16 -4.73
CA LYS A 121 -7.54 0.55 -3.74
C LYS A 121 -8.55 -0.36 -3.06
N GLN A 122 -9.23 -1.23 -3.82
CA GLN A 122 -10.19 -2.19 -3.24
C GLN A 122 -9.51 -3.10 -2.22
N TYR A 123 -8.30 -3.58 -2.52
CA TYR A 123 -7.52 -4.36 -1.56
C TYR A 123 -7.20 -3.56 -0.30
N ILE A 124 -6.66 -2.36 -0.45
CA ILE A 124 -6.26 -1.52 0.68
C ILE A 124 -7.45 -1.16 1.57
N GLU A 125 -8.62 -0.86 0.99
CA GLU A 125 -9.83 -0.56 1.79
C GLU A 125 -10.25 -1.75 2.67
N ARG A 126 -10.07 -3.01 2.22
CA ARG A 126 -10.31 -4.21 3.04
C ARG A 126 -9.35 -4.32 4.24
N MET A 127 -8.10 -3.80 4.08
CA MET A 127 -7.05 -3.93 5.09
C MET A 127 -7.06 -2.80 6.13
N ARG A 128 -7.80 -1.71 5.91
CA ARG A 128 -7.77 -0.50 6.77
C ARG A 128 -8.17 -0.75 8.22
N ASP A 129 -9.11 -1.63 8.46
CA ASP A 129 -9.58 -1.91 9.82
C ASP A 129 -8.57 -2.71 10.64
N GLU A 130 -7.62 -3.38 9.97
CA GLU A 130 -6.64 -4.26 10.58
C GLU A 130 -5.34 -3.55 10.94
N TYR A 131 -4.96 -2.47 10.23
CA TYR A 131 -3.66 -1.82 10.34
C TYR A 131 -3.76 -0.36 10.76
N ASN A 132 -2.69 0.14 11.43
CA ASN A 132 -2.52 1.57 11.70
C ASN A 132 -1.91 2.29 10.50
N TYR A 133 -1.01 1.59 9.81
CA TYR A 133 -0.30 2.11 8.63
C TYR A 133 -0.25 1.05 7.55
N ILE A 134 -0.43 1.49 6.30
CA ILE A 134 -0.17 0.71 5.09
C ILE A 134 0.85 1.51 4.28
N LEU A 135 2.03 0.94 4.06
CA LEU A 135 3.10 1.55 3.28
C LEU A 135 3.22 0.84 1.94
N ILE A 136 3.34 1.59 0.85
CA ILE A 136 3.42 1.04 -0.51
C ILE A 136 4.76 1.47 -1.10
N ASP A 137 5.62 0.50 -1.43
CA ASP A 137 6.86 0.74 -2.17
C ASP A 137 6.58 0.66 -3.66
N CYS A 138 6.68 1.79 -4.36
CA CYS A 138 6.34 1.88 -5.77
C CYS A 138 7.57 1.74 -6.67
N MET A 139 7.39 1.12 -7.86
CA MET A 139 8.42 1.08 -8.90
C MET A 139 8.87 2.51 -9.29
N PRO A 140 10.09 2.67 -9.83
CA PRO A 140 10.61 3.97 -10.27
C PRO A 140 10.04 4.37 -11.64
N SER A 141 8.72 4.36 -11.77
CA SER A 141 8.00 4.76 -12.99
C SER A 141 6.67 5.43 -12.66
N LEU A 142 6.07 6.08 -13.63
CA LEU A 142 4.67 6.53 -13.57
C LEU A 142 3.73 5.46 -14.20
N GLY A 143 4.11 4.19 -14.11
CA GLY A 143 3.31 3.07 -14.58
C GLY A 143 1.93 2.98 -13.91
N MET A 144 1.08 2.09 -14.41
CA MET A 144 -0.30 1.96 -13.95
C MET A 144 -0.40 1.65 -12.46
N LEU A 145 0.44 0.75 -11.94
CA LEU A 145 0.45 0.40 -10.52
C LEU A 145 0.86 1.57 -9.62
N THR A 146 1.78 2.41 -10.08
CA THR A 146 2.15 3.65 -9.37
C THR A 146 0.97 4.63 -9.37
N MET A 147 0.27 4.78 -10.51
CA MET A 147 -0.93 5.60 -10.59
C MET A 147 -2.05 5.07 -9.69
N GLN A 148 -2.24 3.76 -9.59
CA GLN A 148 -3.18 3.15 -8.65
C GLN A 148 -2.83 3.48 -7.19
N SER A 149 -1.55 3.44 -6.83
CA SER A 149 -1.09 3.84 -5.50
C SER A 149 -1.38 5.31 -5.19
N LEU A 150 -1.45 6.17 -6.21
CA LEU A 150 -1.71 7.61 -6.12
C LEU A 150 -3.20 7.98 -6.20
N THR A 151 -4.08 7.10 -6.73
CA THR A 151 -5.52 7.37 -6.87
C THR A 151 -6.31 7.26 -5.57
N PHE A 152 -5.65 7.11 -4.43
CA PHE A 152 -6.28 7.25 -3.12
C PHE A 152 -6.72 8.70 -2.90
N ARG A 153 -7.78 9.15 -3.61
CA ARG A 153 -8.45 10.42 -3.30
C ARG A 153 -9.57 10.21 -2.26
N PRO A 154 -9.32 10.47 -0.98
CA PRO A 154 -10.33 11.07 -0.15
C PRO A 154 -10.21 12.59 -0.29
N SER A 155 -11.28 13.31 -0.04
CA SER A 155 -11.42 14.75 -0.15
C SER A 155 -10.41 15.62 0.66
N ASN A 156 -9.40 15.01 1.29
CA ASN A 156 -8.42 15.68 2.14
C ASN A 156 -7.05 14.97 2.09
N ILE A 157 -6.39 14.94 0.93
CA ILE A 157 -5.00 14.50 0.83
C ILE A 157 -4.13 15.73 0.65
N SER A 158 -3.13 15.90 1.52
CA SER A 158 -1.99 16.77 1.23
C SER A 158 -0.90 15.94 0.55
N PHE A 159 -0.45 16.41 -0.61
CA PHE A 159 0.75 15.91 -1.23
C PHE A 159 1.92 16.70 -0.66
N SER A 160 2.84 16.06 0.04
CA SER A 160 4.13 16.67 0.29
C SER A 160 5.10 16.22 -0.78
N TYR A 161 5.49 17.12 -1.67
CA TYR A 161 6.50 16.92 -2.67
C TYR A 161 7.84 17.33 -2.07
N THR A 162 8.67 16.35 -1.73
CA THR A 162 10.11 16.60 -1.61
C THR A 162 10.74 16.20 -2.94
N SER A 163 11.81 16.83 -3.36
CA SER A 163 12.47 16.59 -4.65
C SER A 163 12.86 15.12 -4.89
N THR A 164 12.65 14.24 -3.92
CA THR A 164 13.05 12.84 -3.92
C THR A 164 11.87 11.88 -3.71
N PHE A 165 10.83 12.25 -2.94
CA PHE A 165 9.70 11.38 -2.59
C PHE A 165 8.35 12.10 -2.72
N LEU A 166 7.34 11.38 -3.19
CA LEU A 166 5.94 11.78 -3.11
C LEU A 166 5.29 10.99 -1.98
N THR A 167 4.82 11.66 -0.95
CA THR A 167 4.11 11.03 0.18
C THR A 167 2.66 11.46 0.15
N MET A 168 1.73 10.50 0.30
CA MET A 168 0.30 10.75 0.39
C MET A 168 -0.16 10.53 1.83
N GLU A 169 -0.69 11.57 2.46
CA GLU A 169 -1.33 11.48 3.77
C GLU A 169 -2.81 11.87 3.68
N ARG A 170 -3.66 11.15 4.42
CA ARG A 170 -5.06 11.54 4.59
C ARG A 170 -5.17 12.51 5.77
N HIS A 171 -5.70 13.72 5.53
CA HIS A 171 -6.15 14.60 6.59
C HIS A 171 -7.67 14.48 6.74
N THR A 172 -8.14 14.06 7.91
CA THR A 172 -9.56 14.16 8.27
C THR A 172 -9.83 15.58 8.78
N ARG A 173 -10.72 16.32 8.13
CA ARG A 173 -11.30 17.54 8.73
C ARG A 173 -12.15 17.11 9.93
N LYS A 174 -11.75 17.46 11.14
CA LYS A 174 -12.66 17.55 12.28
C LYS A 174 -13.76 18.55 11.91
N GLY A 175 -14.99 18.05 11.82
CA GLY A 175 -16.17 18.92 11.57
C GLY A 175 -16.29 19.94 12.69
N THR A 176 -16.03 21.19 12.37
CA THR A 176 -16.37 22.31 13.23
C THR A 176 -17.91 22.43 13.22
N LYS A 177 -18.57 21.99 14.29
CA LYS A 177 -19.97 22.33 14.51
C LYS A 177 -20.06 23.84 14.66
N MET A 178 -20.56 24.51 13.64
CA MET A 178 -21.05 25.88 13.79
C MET A 178 -22.28 25.83 14.69
N GLY A 179 -22.13 26.32 15.92
CA GLY A 179 -23.27 26.62 16.79
C GLY A 179 -24.08 27.75 16.16
N GLN A 180 -25.32 27.46 15.81
CA GLN A 180 -26.34 28.49 15.63
C GLN A 180 -26.65 29.01 17.01
N GLN A 181 -26.34 30.27 17.27
CA GLN A 181 -26.97 31.07 18.30
C GLN A 181 -28.06 31.93 17.65
N THR A 182 -29.26 31.68 18.10
CA THR A 182 -30.46 32.55 17.93
C THR A 182 -30.24 33.89 18.59
#